data_a21dc64cdca2fbb5992172018948d499
#
_entry.id   a21dc64cdca2fbb5992172018948d499
#
_cell.length_a   1.000
_cell.length_b   1.000
_cell.length_c   1.000
_cell.angle_alpha   90.00
_cell.angle_beta   90.00
_cell.angle_gamma   90.00
#
_symmetry.space_group_name_H-M   'P 1'
#
loop_
_entity.id
_entity.type
_entity.pdbx_description
1 polymer ?
#
loop_
_entity_poly.entity_id
_entity_poly.type
_entity_poly.pdbx_seq_one_letter_code
_entity_poly.pdbx_strand_id
1 'polypeptide(L)'
;MIQIQNVSKWYGSFQVLTDCTTQVSKGEVVVVCGPSGSGKSTLIKCVNGLEPIEKGSIIVNGTKVNDPATDLPKLRSHVGMVFQHFELFPHMSIIQNLAIGQVKVLGRSQDEAHERGMKLLDRVGIKMHANKYPGELSGGQQQRVAIARALSMDPICMLFDEPTSALDPEMITEVLDVMVELAQEGMTMMVVTHEMGFARKVAHRVIFMDHGQIVEDAPKEEFFGKPHSDRAQQFLSKILNH
;
A
#
# COMPACT_ATOMS: atom_id res chain seq x y z
N MET A 1 12.87 -0.72 -8.69
CA MET A 1 12.03 -1.74 -8.06
C MET A 1 10.67 -1.85 -8.75
N ILE A 2 9.88 -0.79 -8.79
CA ILE A 2 8.61 -0.70 -9.54
C ILE A 2 8.81 0.28 -10.69
N GLN A 3 8.34 -0.06 -11.88
CA GLN A 3 8.34 0.84 -13.05
C GLN A 3 6.93 0.85 -13.64
N ILE A 4 6.40 2.03 -13.85
CA ILE A 4 5.08 2.29 -14.43
C ILE A 4 5.34 3.16 -15.67
N GLN A 5 4.97 2.71 -16.87
CA GLN A 5 5.30 3.36 -18.12
C GLN A 5 4.06 3.53 -18.99
N ASN A 6 3.64 4.78 -19.19
CA ASN A 6 2.52 5.19 -20.05
C ASN A 6 1.23 4.38 -19.77
N VAL A 7 0.95 4.13 -18.47
CA VAL A 7 -0.17 3.28 -18.05
C VAL A 7 -1.48 4.03 -18.23
N SER A 8 -2.39 3.42 -18.99
CA SER A 8 -3.77 3.88 -19.13
C SER A 8 -4.74 2.74 -18.85
N LYS A 9 -5.84 3.10 -18.15
CA LYS A 9 -6.85 2.16 -17.66
C LYS A 9 -8.25 2.68 -17.90
N TRP A 10 -9.16 1.79 -18.33
CA TRP A 10 -10.58 2.08 -18.51
C TRP A 10 -11.47 1.14 -17.71
N TYR A 11 -12.62 1.65 -17.25
CA TYR A 11 -13.75 0.86 -16.81
C TYR A 11 -14.90 1.08 -17.81
N GLY A 12 -15.11 0.14 -18.70
CA GLY A 12 -16.00 0.32 -19.85
C GLY A 12 -15.52 1.47 -20.75
N SER A 13 -16.32 2.52 -20.91
CA SER A 13 -15.98 3.72 -21.66
C SER A 13 -15.29 4.82 -20.84
N PHE A 14 -15.25 4.66 -19.52
CA PHE A 14 -14.67 5.67 -18.63
C PHE A 14 -13.18 5.44 -18.42
N GLN A 15 -12.35 6.40 -18.84
CA GLN A 15 -10.90 6.36 -18.62
C GLN A 15 -10.56 6.86 -17.22
N VAL A 16 -9.95 5.98 -16.40
CA VAL A 16 -9.58 6.26 -15.00
C VAL A 16 -8.11 6.63 -14.87
N LEU A 17 -7.23 6.07 -15.71
CA LEU A 17 -5.82 6.42 -15.75
C LEU A 17 -5.42 6.81 -17.16
N THR A 18 -4.64 7.88 -17.29
CA THR A 18 -4.18 8.43 -18.56
C THR A 18 -2.67 8.64 -18.53
N ASP A 19 -1.94 7.82 -19.29
CA ASP A 19 -0.50 7.92 -19.53
C ASP A 19 0.36 8.11 -18.28
N CYS A 20 0.00 7.40 -17.17
CA CYS A 20 0.74 7.47 -15.92
C CYS A 20 2.15 6.88 -16.09
N THR A 21 3.17 7.67 -15.76
CA THR A 21 4.57 7.24 -15.81
C THR A 21 5.28 7.65 -14.52
N THR A 22 5.83 6.68 -13.79
CA THR A 22 6.65 6.89 -12.59
C THR A 22 7.46 5.63 -12.27
N GLN A 23 8.35 5.71 -11.30
CA GLN A 23 9.12 4.58 -10.82
C GLN A 23 9.29 4.64 -9.30
N VAL A 24 9.54 3.50 -8.67
CA VAL A 24 9.89 3.40 -7.24
C VAL A 24 11.19 2.62 -7.13
N SER A 25 12.19 3.20 -6.50
CA SER A 25 13.49 2.58 -6.25
C SER A 25 13.42 1.62 -5.05
N LYS A 26 14.40 0.73 -4.92
CA LYS A 26 14.49 -0.13 -3.74
C LYS A 26 14.76 0.72 -2.48
N GLY A 27 14.01 0.47 -1.41
CA GLY A 27 14.09 1.22 -0.16
C GLY A 27 13.41 2.59 -0.20
N GLU A 28 12.84 2.97 -1.34
CA GLU A 28 12.14 4.25 -1.49
C GLU A 28 10.71 4.16 -0.96
N VAL A 29 10.28 5.21 -0.26
CA VAL A 29 8.89 5.44 0.14
C VAL A 29 8.30 6.52 -0.76
N VAL A 30 7.35 6.14 -1.58
CA VAL A 30 6.61 7.05 -2.47
C VAL A 30 5.18 7.19 -1.98
N VAL A 31 4.79 8.41 -1.66
CA VAL A 31 3.40 8.71 -1.29
C VAL A 31 2.64 9.20 -2.52
N VAL A 32 1.44 8.66 -2.72
CA VAL A 32 0.51 9.08 -3.78
C VAL A 32 -0.67 9.79 -3.13
N CYS A 33 -0.87 11.06 -3.46
CA CYS A 33 -1.95 11.88 -2.95
C CYS A 33 -2.74 12.56 -4.08
N GLY A 34 -3.86 13.19 -3.73
CA GLY A 34 -4.73 13.88 -4.69
C GLY A 34 -6.21 13.73 -4.32
N PRO A 35 -7.12 14.44 -5.02
CA PRO A 35 -8.55 14.38 -4.75
C PRO A 35 -9.13 12.97 -4.84
N SER A 36 -10.29 12.75 -4.20
CA SER A 36 -11.05 11.51 -4.36
C SER A 36 -11.44 11.34 -5.84
N GLY A 37 -11.37 10.10 -6.33
CA GLY A 37 -11.65 9.78 -7.74
C GLY A 37 -10.52 10.13 -8.72
N SER A 38 -9.35 10.59 -8.27
CA SER A 38 -8.22 10.90 -9.17
C SER A 38 -7.45 9.67 -9.70
N GLY A 39 -7.86 8.44 -9.36
CA GLY A 39 -7.25 7.21 -9.88
C GLY A 39 -6.17 6.56 -9.00
N LYS A 40 -5.87 7.10 -7.82
CA LYS A 40 -4.81 6.61 -6.90
C LYS A 40 -4.94 5.14 -6.56
N SER A 41 -6.10 4.72 -6.06
CA SER A 41 -6.38 3.33 -5.70
C SER A 41 -6.34 2.39 -6.92
N THR A 42 -6.77 2.87 -8.08
CA THR A 42 -6.66 2.11 -9.33
C THR A 42 -5.19 1.92 -9.72
N LEU A 43 -4.38 2.99 -9.66
CA LEU A 43 -2.96 2.92 -10.00
C LEU A 43 -2.22 1.91 -9.13
N ILE A 44 -2.42 1.95 -7.81
CA ILE A 44 -1.73 1.02 -6.89
C ILE A 44 -2.20 -0.43 -7.08
N LYS A 45 -3.49 -0.67 -7.39
CA LYS A 45 -4.03 -1.99 -7.71
C LYS A 45 -3.51 -2.55 -9.03
N CYS A 46 -3.17 -1.68 -9.99
CA CYS A 46 -2.51 -2.11 -11.22
C CYS A 46 -1.09 -2.64 -10.96
N VAL A 47 -0.37 -2.12 -9.95
CA VAL A 47 1.01 -2.53 -9.64
C VAL A 47 1.11 -4.00 -9.24
N ASN A 48 0.14 -4.55 -8.53
CA ASN A 48 0.11 -5.97 -8.18
C ASN A 48 -0.81 -6.82 -9.09
N GLY A 49 -1.27 -6.22 -10.21
CA GLY A 49 -2.12 -6.90 -11.19
C GLY A 49 -3.52 -7.25 -10.70
N LEU A 50 -4.01 -6.63 -9.60
CA LEU A 50 -5.42 -6.76 -9.19
C LEU A 50 -6.36 -6.08 -10.21
N GLU A 51 -5.90 -4.98 -10.78
CA GLU A 51 -6.56 -4.30 -11.90
C GLU A 51 -5.72 -4.45 -13.17
N PRO A 52 -6.26 -5.00 -14.26
CA PRO A 52 -5.55 -5.06 -15.54
C PRO A 52 -5.44 -3.66 -16.14
N ILE A 53 -4.39 -3.41 -16.90
CA ILE A 53 -4.22 -2.18 -17.69
C ILE A 53 -4.48 -2.45 -19.17
N GLU A 54 -4.97 -1.45 -19.91
CA GLU A 54 -5.21 -1.56 -21.34
C GLU A 54 -4.04 -1.04 -22.18
N LYS A 55 -3.25 -0.08 -21.64
CA LYS A 55 -2.06 0.45 -22.35
C LYS A 55 -0.90 0.62 -21.37
N GLY A 56 0.30 0.62 -21.92
CA GLY A 56 1.53 0.80 -21.18
C GLY A 56 2.11 -0.48 -20.62
N SER A 57 2.97 -0.36 -19.61
CA SER A 57 3.57 -1.51 -18.92
C SER A 57 3.86 -1.21 -17.47
N ILE A 58 3.74 -2.26 -16.64
CA ILE A 58 4.14 -2.24 -15.24
C ILE A 58 5.14 -3.37 -15.01
N ILE A 59 6.28 -3.04 -14.41
CA ILE A 59 7.33 -4.00 -14.08
C ILE A 59 7.59 -3.91 -12.58
N VAL A 60 7.55 -5.05 -11.89
CA VAL A 60 7.88 -5.17 -10.47
C VAL A 60 9.01 -6.17 -10.31
N ASN A 61 10.13 -5.69 -9.81
CA ASN A 61 11.36 -6.48 -9.62
C ASN A 61 11.75 -7.30 -10.86
N GLY A 62 11.71 -6.68 -12.04
CA GLY A 62 12.04 -7.31 -13.32
C GLY A 62 10.91 -8.15 -13.95
N THR A 63 9.80 -8.38 -13.23
CA THR A 63 8.65 -9.11 -13.76
C THR A 63 7.62 -8.14 -14.34
N LYS A 64 7.25 -8.32 -15.60
CA LYS A 64 6.22 -7.53 -16.26
C LYS A 64 4.82 -7.99 -15.82
N VAL A 65 4.11 -7.15 -15.08
CA VAL A 65 2.81 -7.48 -14.45
C VAL A 65 1.74 -7.79 -15.48
N ASN A 66 1.70 -7.03 -16.55
CA ASN A 66 0.68 -7.15 -17.61
C ASN A 66 1.11 -8.07 -18.78
N ASP A 67 2.08 -8.95 -18.58
CA ASP A 67 2.38 -10.01 -19.53
C ASP A 67 1.42 -11.18 -19.30
N PRO A 68 0.73 -11.70 -20.35
CA PRO A 68 -0.16 -12.86 -20.22
C PRO A 68 0.51 -14.12 -19.66
N ALA A 69 1.84 -14.25 -19.82
CA ALA A 69 2.62 -15.37 -19.31
C ALA A 69 3.03 -15.20 -17.84
N THR A 70 2.76 -14.05 -17.21
CA THR A 70 3.16 -13.79 -15.83
C THR A 70 2.29 -14.58 -14.86
N ASP A 71 2.95 -15.34 -13.98
CA ASP A 71 2.33 -15.97 -12.80
C ASP A 71 1.98 -14.90 -11.75
N LEU A 72 0.79 -14.33 -11.86
CA LEU A 72 0.29 -13.30 -10.92
C LEU A 72 0.22 -13.78 -9.46
N PRO A 73 -0.23 -15.01 -9.12
CA PRO A 73 -0.13 -15.55 -7.78
C PRO A 73 1.29 -15.49 -7.21
N LYS A 74 2.29 -15.90 -7.97
CA LYS A 74 3.70 -15.83 -7.58
C LYS A 74 4.18 -14.39 -7.42
N LEU A 75 3.82 -13.47 -8.32
CA LEU A 75 4.15 -12.06 -8.17
C LEU A 75 3.54 -11.47 -6.90
N ARG A 76 2.26 -11.73 -6.65
CA ARG A 76 1.52 -11.25 -5.47
C ARG A 76 2.05 -11.80 -4.15
N SER A 77 2.68 -12.98 -4.15
CA SER A 77 3.32 -13.51 -2.94
C SER A 77 4.53 -12.69 -2.49
N HIS A 78 5.14 -11.92 -3.40
CA HIS A 78 6.27 -11.04 -3.12
C HIS A 78 5.91 -9.55 -2.99
N VAL A 79 4.66 -9.18 -3.26
CA VAL A 79 4.16 -7.81 -3.18
C VAL A 79 3.10 -7.73 -2.09
N GLY A 80 3.44 -7.19 -0.94
CA GLY A 80 2.48 -7.00 0.13
C GLY A 80 1.45 -5.92 -0.25
N MET A 81 0.17 -6.18 0.03
CA MET A 81 -0.90 -5.21 -0.19
C MET A 81 -1.75 -5.06 1.07
N VAL A 82 -1.95 -3.82 1.49
CA VAL A 82 -2.81 -3.45 2.61
C VAL A 82 -3.92 -2.55 2.07
N PHE A 83 -5.16 -2.94 2.31
CA PHE A 83 -6.35 -2.28 1.81
C PHE A 83 -6.99 -1.36 2.84
N GLN A 84 -7.85 -0.49 2.39
CA GLN A 84 -8.67 0.40 3.22
C GLN A 84 -9.57 -0.38 4.20
N HIS A 85 -10.14 -1.51 3.77
CA HIS A 85 -11.04 -2.38 4.55
C HIS A 85 -10.33 -3.67 4.93
N PHE A 86 -9.30 -3.64 5.68
CA PHE A 86 -8.53 -4.73 6.34
C PHE A 86 -8.44 -6.07 5.57
N GLU A 87 -9.49 -6.54 4.93
CA GLU A 87 -9.63 -7.77 4.13
C GLU A 87 -9.17 -9.04 4.90
N LEU A 88 -9.44 -9.09 6.21
CA LEU A 88 -9.15 -10.27 7.03
C LEU A 88 -10.21 -11.36 6.81
N PHE A 89 -9.79 -12.63 6.89
CA PHE A 89 -10.70 -13.76 6.85
C PHE A 89 -11.49 -13.83 8.17
N PRO A 90 -12.81 -13.53 8.17
CA PRO A 90 -13.59 -13.36 9.41
C PRO A 90 -13.81 -14.68 10.15
N HIS A 91 -13.72 -15.81 9.48
CA HIS A 91 -13.88 -17.17 10.03
C HIS A 91 -12.58 -17.78 10.55
N MET A 92 -11.47 -17.06 10.46
CA MET A 92 -10.15 -17.48 10.94
C MET A 92 -9.72 -16.60 12.11
N SER A 93 -9.02 -17.19 13.09
CA SER A 93 -8.37 -16.41 14.13
C SER A 93 -7.27 -15.51 13.54
N ILE A 94 -6.81 -14.54 14.33
CA ILE A 94 -5.78 -13.59 13.89
C ILE A 94 -4.49 -14.32 13.49
N ILE A 95 -4.03 -15.29 14.30
CA ILE A 95 -2.83 -16.05 13.96
C ILE A 95 -3.04 -16.93 12.71
N GLN A 96 -4.23 -17.48 12.51
CA GLN A 96 -4.56 -18.23 11.30
C GLN A 96 -4.56 -17.34 10.05
N ASN A 97 -5.03 -16.09 10.16
CA ASN A 97 -4.95 -15.10 9.08
C ASN A 97 -3.49 -14.86 8.63
N LEU A 98 -2.53 -14.85 9.55
CA LEU A 98 -1.10 -14.68 9.22
C LEU A 98 -0.48 -15.98 8.70
N ALA A 99 -0.94 -17.14 9.17
CA ALA A 99 -0.32 -18.43 8.83
C ALA A 99 -0.76 -18.96 7.46
N ILE A 100 -2.00 -18.72 7.04
CA ILE A 100 -2.58 -19.38 5.87
C ILE A 100 -1.76 -19.15 4.58
N GLY A 101 -1.34 -17.93 4.30
CA GLY A 101 -0.52 -17.60 3.13
C GLY A 101 0.86 -18.23 3.21
N GLN A 102 1.49 -18.22 4.38
CA GLN A 102 2.79 -18.83 4.61
C GLN A 102 2.79 -20.33 4.33
N VAL A 103 1.75 -21.03 4.82
CA VAL A 103 1.63 -22.49 4.64
C VAL A 103 1.23 -22.84 3.20
N LYS A 104 0.19 -22.19 2.66
CA LYS A 104 -0.39 -22.57 1.36
C LYS A 104 0.39 -22.08 0.15
N VAL A 105 1.10 -20.95 0.28
CA VAL A 105 1.79 -20.33 -0.85
C VAL A 105 3.31 -20.48 -0.72
N LEU A 106 3.88 -20.27 0.47
CA LEU A 106 5.32 -20.37 0.69
C LEU A 106 5.77 -21.77 1.10
N GLY A 107 4.84 -22.69 1.40
CA GLY A 107 5.16 -24.07 1.78
C GLY A 107 5.81 -24.22 3.16
N ARG A 108 5.70 -23.19 4.05
CA ARG A 108 6.20 -23.28 5.42
C ARG A 108 5.41 -24.31 6.23
N SER A 109 6.04 -24.92 7.20
CA SER A 109 5.35 -25.75 8.18
C SER A 109 4.39 -24.89 9.03
N GLN A 110 3.41 -25.55 9.67
CA GLN A 110 2.47 -24.86 10.57
C GLN A 110 3.20 -24.20 11.74
N ASP A 111 4.22 -24.87 12.30
CA ASP A 111 4.98 -24.36 13.44
C ASP A 111 5.81 -23.13 13.07
N GLU A 112 6.51 -23.16 11.91
CA GLU A 112 7.25 -22.01 11.38
C GLU A 112 6.32 -20.83 11.10
N ALA A 113 5.17 -21.08 10.47
CA ALA A 113 4.19 -20.05 10.15
C ALA A 113 3.60 -19.43 11.43
N HIS A 114 3.32 -20.26 12.42
CA HIS A 114 2.83 -19.81 13.75
C HIS A 114 3.88 -18.96 14.48
N GLU A 115 5.12 -19.45 14.60
CA GLU A 115 6.21 -18.74 15.28
C GLU A 115 6.45 -17.36 14.63
N ARG A 116 6.54 -17.33 13.30
CA ARG A 116 6.70 -16.07 12.55
C ARG A 116 5.49 -15.14 12.72
N GLY A 117 4.28 -15.70 12.64
CA GLY A 117 3.06 -14.95 12.87
C GLY A 117 3.04 -14.29 14.27
N MET A 118 3.40 -15.02 15.31
CA MET A 118 3.50 -14.49 16.67
C MET A 118 4.53 -13.37 16.82
N LYS A 119 5.69 -13.48 16.15
CA LYS A 119 6.71 -12.41 16.10
C LYS A 119 6.17 -11.15 15.43
N LEU A 120 5.45 -11.29 14.32
CA LEU A 120 4.86 -10.16 13.62
C LEU A 120 3.70 -9.52 14.40
N LEU A 121 2.88 -10.32 15.08
CA LEU A 121 1.84 -9.79 15.97
C LEU A 121 2.43 -9.05 17.19
N ASP A 122 3.56 -9.50 17.70
CA ASP A 122 4.32 -8.81 18.75
C ASP A 122 4.82 -7.45 18.26
N ARG A 123 5.40 -7.44 17.07
CA ARG A 123 5.91 -6.24 16.39
C ARG A 123 4.84 -5.16 16.20
N VAL A 124 3.61 -5.55 15.83
CA VAL A 124 2.50 -4.60 15.67
C VAL A 124 1.66 -4.41 16.94
N GLY A 125 2.14 -4.89 18.10
CA GLY A 125 1.53 -4.68 19.41
C GLY A 125 0.20 -5.42 19.64
N ILE A 126 -0.04 -6.56 18.96
CA ILE A 126 -1.33 -7.28 19.00
C ILE A 126 -1.19 -8.75 19.44
N LYS A 127 -0.02 -9.17 19.88
CA LYS A 127 0.27 -10.57 20.23
C LYS A 127 -0.77 -11.21 21.16
N MET A 128 -1.26 -10.47 22.16
CA MET A 128 -2.28 -10.95 23.11
C MET A 128 -3.63 -11.28 22.47
N HIS A 129 -3.86 -10.84 21.24
CA HIS A 129 -5.10 -11.09 20.50
C HIS A 129 -4.97 -12.19 19.42
N ALA A 130 -3.86 -12.95 19.40
CA ALA A 130 -3.55 -13.95 18.37
C ALA A 130 -4.68 -14.97 18.14
N ASN A 131 -5.37 -15.37 19.21
CA ASN A 131 -6.45 -16.38 19.16
C ASN A 131 -7.85 -15.76 18.96
N LYS A 132 -7.98 -14.44 18.93
CA LYS A 132 -9.26 -13.76 18.65
C LYS A 132 -9.58 -13.81 17.15
N TYR A 133 -10.82 -13.48 16.83
CA TYR A 133 -11.31 -13.32 15.46
C TYR A 133 -11.38 -11.84 15.09
N PRO A 134 -11.34 -11.49 13.78
CA PRO A 134 -11.35 -10.10 13.34
C PRO A 134 -12.46 -9.24 13.94
N GLY A 135 -13.68 -9.78 14.05
CA GLY A 135 -14.83 -9.05 14.63
C GLY A 135 -14.72 -8.71 16.11
N GLU A 136 -13.71 -9.24 16.83
CA GLU A 136 -13.42 -8.95 18.25
C GLU A 136 -12.37 -7.85 18.42
N LEU A 137 -11.85 -7.29 17.30
CA LEU A 137 -10.80 -6.28 17.28
C LEU A 137 -11.35 -4.93 16.83
N SER A 138 -10.77 -3.83 17.35
CA SER A 138 -11.02 -2.49 16.82
C SER A 138 -10.50 -2.36 15.37
N GLY A 139 -10.95 -1.34 14.63
CA GLY A 139 -10.50 -1.08 13.27
C GLY A 139 -8.98 -0.92 13.16
N GLY A 140 -8.37 -0.14 14.05
CA GLY A 140 -6.91 0.03 14.09
C GLY A 140 -6.16 -1.26 14.41
N GLN A 141 -6.70 -2.11 15.29
CA GLN A 141 -6.15 -3.43 15.53
C GLN A 141 -6.26 -4.34 14.31
N GLN A 142 -7.40 -4.35 13.62
CA GLN A 142 -7.57 -5.12 12.37
C GLN A 142 -6.60 -4.65 11.28
N GLN A 143 -6.37 -3.35 11.16
CA GLN A 143 -5.42 -2.80 10.18
C GLN A 143 -3.97 -3.21 10.49
N ARG A 144 -3.58 -3.17 11.77
CA ARG A 144 -2.24 -3.65 12.16
C ARG A 144 -2.07 -5.15 11.91
N VAL A 145 -3.13 -5.95 12.09
CA VAL A 145 -3.14 -7.37 11.67
C VAL A 145 -2.99 -7.50 10.16
N ALA A 146 -3.67 -6.67 9.36
CA ALA A 146 -3.55 -6.70 7.89
C ALA A 146 -2.12 -6.38 7.44
N ILE A 147 -1.45 -5.42 8.10
CA ILE A 147 -0.02 -5.12 7.87
C ILE A 147 0.84 -6.33 8.23
N ALA A 148 0.65 -6.93 9.43
CA ALA A 148 1.41 -8.09 9.87
C ALA A 148 1.20 -9.31 8.93
N ARG A 149 -0.03 -9.51 8.44
CA ARG A 149 -0.34 -10.54 7.45
C ARG A 149 0.41 -10.33 6.14
N ALA A 150 0.44 -9.10 5.63
CA ALA A 150 1.20 -8.79 4.42
C ALA A 150 2.70 -9.04 4.63
N LEU A 151 3.26 -8.63 5.78
CA LEU A 151 4.66 -8.84 6.14
C LEU A 151 5.01 -10.33 6.33
N SER A 152 4.04 -11.18 6.69
CA SER A 152 4.28 -12.61 6.90
C SER A 152 4.72 -13.35 5.63
N MET A 153 4.47 -12.76 4.47
CA MET A 153 4.86 -13.30 3.16
C MET A 153 6.29 -12.91 2.72
N ASP A 154 7.06 -12.19 3.55
CA ASP A 154 8.40 -11.66 3.21
C ASP A 154 8.42 -10.81 1.93
N PRO A 155 7.54 -9.80 1.84
CA PRO A 155 7.40 -9.04 0.61
C PRO A 155 8.65 -8.19 0.31
N ILE A 156 8.94 -8.03 -0.97
CA ILE A 156 10.02 -7.15 -1.45
C ILE A 156 9.61 -5.67 -1.48
N CYS A 157 8.31 -5.42 -1.49
CA CYS A 157 7.72 -4.09 -1.37
C CYS A 157 6.31 -4.18 -0.79
N MET A 158 5.86 -3.08 -0.20
CA MET A 158 4.52 -2.95 0.38
C MET A 158 3.74 -1.86 -0.33
N LEU A 159 2.50 -2.18 -0.69
CA LEU A 159 1.52 -1.28 -1.27
C LEU A 159 0.43 -0.99 -0.23
N PHE A 160 0.10 0.27 -0.01
CA PHE A 160 -0.93 0.69 0.94
C PHE A 160 -1.98 1.53 0.22
N ASP A 161 -3.23 1.07 0.22
CA ASP A 161 -4.36 1.78 -0.38
C ASP A 161 -5.23 2.38 0.73
N GLU A 162 -4.98 3.64 1.07
CA GLU A 162 -5.68 4.42 2.10
C GLU A 162 -5.82 3.67 3.45
N PRO A 163 -4.73 3.24 4.08
CA PRO A 163 -4.76 2.31 5.23
C PRO A 163 -5.41 2.87 6.49
N THR A 164 -5.68 4.17 6.55
CA THR A 164 -6.25 4.86 7.72
C THR A 164 -7.65 5.41 7.49
N SER A 165 -8.16 5.43 6.25
CA SER A 165 -9.40 6.13 5.90
C SER A 165 -10.68 5.51 6.48
N ALA A 166 -10.63 4.24 6.91
CA ALA A 166 -11.73 3.54 7.58
C ALA A 166 -11.60 3.53 9.13
N LEU A 167 -10.69 4.35 9.69
CA LEU A 167 -10.36 4.35 11.12
C LEU A 167 -10.83 5.62 11.81
N ASP A 168 -11.18 5.48 13.08
CA ASP A 168 -11.37 6.63 13.96
C ASP A 168 -10.04 7.35 14.21
N PRO A 169 -10.04 8.69 14.42
CA PRO A 169 -8.81 9.48 14.58
C PRO A 169 -7.85 8.97 15.66
N GLU A 170 -8.40 8.43 16.75
CA GLU A 170 -7.60 7.88 17.85
C GLU A 170 -6.78 6.64 17.46
N MET A 171 -7.22 5.91 16.41
CA MET A 171 -6.57 4.66 15.96
C MET A 171 -5.54 4.90 14.84
N ILE A 172 -5.58 6.05 14.19
CA ILE A 172 -4.72 6.38 13.04
C ILE A 172 -3.25 6.35 13.44
N THR A 173 -2.92 6.94 14.58
CA THR A 173 -1.53 7.08 15.04
C THR A 173 -0.84 5.73 15.18
N GLU A 174 -1.50 4.74 15.79
CA GLU A 174 -0.92 3.41 16.00
C GLU A 174 -0.60 2.68 14.67
N VAL A 175 -1.44 2.88 13.65
CA VAL A 175 -1.20 2.30 12.30
C VAL A 175 -0.06 3.03 11.59
N LEU A 176 -0.04 4.36 11.67
CA LEU A 176 1.02 5.17 11.06
C LEU A 176 2.38 4.91 11.71
N ASP A 177 2.45 4.67 13.01
CA ASP A 177 3.71 4.37 13.70
C ASP A 177 4.32 3.07 13.18
N VAL A 178 3.53 2.01 12.98
CA VAL A 178 4.00 0.77 12.33
C VAL A 178 4.54 1.06 10.92
N MET A 179 3.87 1.90 10.13
CA MET A 179 4.33 2.25 8.78
C MET A 179 5.62 3.10 8.81
N VAL A 180 5.78 3.96 9.82
CA VAL A 180 7.02 4.72 10.04
C VAL A 180 8.20 3.80 10.34
N GLU A 181 8.02 2.80 11.19
CA GLU A 181 9.04 1.79 11.49
C GLU A 181 9.46 1.04 10.22
N LEU A 182 8.50 0.60 9.40
CA LEU A 182 8.79 -0.06 8.13
C LEU A 182 9.61 0.83 7.18
N ALA A 183 9.30 2.13 7.11
CA ALA A 183 10.05 3.10 6.32
C ALA A 183 11.50 3.24 6.82
N GLN A 184 11.69 3.34 8.14
CA GLN A 184 13.02 3.45 8.76
C GLN A 184 13.88 2.20 8.56
N GLU A 185 13.28 1.03 8.46
CA GLU A 185 13.96 -0.23 8.13
C GLU A 185 14.32 -0.38 6.63
N GLY A 186 13.97 0.61 5.81
CA GLY A 186 14.26 0.61 4.38
C GLY A 186 13.30 -0.24 3.54
N MET A 187 12.08 -0.52 4.04
CA MET A 187 11.05 -1.17 3.24
C MET A 187 10.67 -0.30 2.04
N THR A 188 10.67 -0.88 0.84
CA THR A 188 10.15 -0.21 -0.35
C THR A 188 8.63 -0.08 -0.23
N MET A 189 8.10 1.13 -0.29
CA MET A 189 6.66 1.36 -0.11
C MET A 189 6.09 2.31 -1.16
N MET A 190 4.87 1.99 -1.63
CA MET A 190 4.01 2.92 -2.35
C MET A 190 2.71 3.07 -1.54
N VAL A 191 2.40 4.30 -1.12
CA VAL A 191 1.35 4.57 -0.12
C VAL A 191 0.37 5.59 -0.66
N VAL A 192 -0.86 5.19 -0.90
CA VAL A 192 -1.99 6.11 -1.14
C VAL A 192 -2.50 6.58 0.22
N THR A 193 -2.45 7.87 0.50
CA THR A 193 -2.92 8.41 1.79
C THR A 193 -3.32 9.88 1.71
N HIS A 194 -4.16 10.29 2.65
CA HIS A 194 -4.49 11.69 2.93
C HIS A 194 -3.76 12.24 4.17
N GLU A 195 -2.96 11.39 4.83
CA GLU A 195 -2.19 11.74 6.04
C GLU A 195 -0.91 12.52 5.67
N MET A 196 -1.03 13.82 5.47
CA MET A 196 0.10 14.64 5.02
C MET A 196 1.22 14.77 6.07
N GLY A 197 0.88 14.66 7.37
CA GLY A 197 1.87 14.58 8.45
C GLY A 197 2.77 13.36 8.33
N PHE A 198 2.18 12.21 8.04
CA PHE A 198 2.92 10.97 7.75
C PHE A 198 3.77 11.13 6.48
N ALA A 199 3.19 11.65 5.39
CA ALA A 199 3.91 11.85 4.14
C ALA A 199 5.15 12.73 4.35
N ARG A 200 5.04 13.84 5.07
CA ARG A 200 6.18 14.71 5.43
C ARG A 200 7.26 13.97 6.22
N LYS A 201 6.86 13.07 7.12
CA LYS A 201 7.80 12.35 7.99
C LYS A 201 8.62 11.31 7.24
N VAL A 202 7.98 10.50 6.36
CA VAL A 202 8.62 9.29 5.82
C VAL A 202 8.80 9.28 4.31
N ALA A 203 8.06 10.06 3.53
CA ALA A 203 8.18 10.03 2.09
C ALA A 203 9.57 10.49 1.63
N HIS A 204 10.10 9.84 0.63
CA HIS A 204 11.23 10.34 -0.15
C HIS A 204 10.73 11.21 -1.30
N ARG A 205 9.60 10.80 -1.89
CA ARG A 205 8.96 11.46 -3.02
C ARG A 205 7.46 11.41 -2.89
N VAL A 206 6.78 12.42 -3.44
CA VAL A 206 5.32 12.53 -3.45
C VAL A 206 4.84 12.64 -4.89
N ILE A 207 3.85 11.83 -5.23
CA ILE A 207 3.13 11.86 -6.49
C ILE A 207 1.77 12.48 -6.23
N PHE A 208 1.47 13.58 -6.92
CA PHE A 208 0.14 14.19 -6.91
C PHE A 208 -0.63 13.79 -8.16
N MET A 209 -1.78 13.17 -7.97
CA MET A 209 -2.67 12.75 -9.04
C MET A 209 -3.94 13.61 -9.09
N ASP A 210 -4.34 13.99 -10.30
CA ASP A 210 -5.64 14.63 -10.56
C ASP A 210 -6.18 14.15 -11.91
N HIS A 211 -7.50 13.93 -11.99
CA HIS A 211 -8.19 13.47 -13.22
C HIS A 211 -7.50 12.30 -13.96
N GLY A 212 -7.03 11.30 -13.21
CA GLY A 212 -6.40 10.11 -13.78
C GLY A 212 -4.96 10.28 -14.26
N GLN A 213 -4.34 11.43 -14.01
CA GLN A 213 -2.97 11.74 -14.44
C GLN A 213 -2.06 12.01 -13.25
N ILE A 214 -0.78 11.73 -13.43
CA ILE A 214 0.27 12.21 -12.54
C ILE A 214 0.57 13.66 -12.94
N VAL A 215 0.12 14.61 -12.11
CA VAL A 215 0.29 16.04 -12.35
C VAL A 215 1.64 16.54 -11.83
N GLU A 216 2.10 15.96 -10.72
CA GLU A 216 3.40 16.28 -10.14
C GLU A 216 4.01 15.02 -9.52
N ASP A 217 5.31 14.84 -9.67
CA ASP A 217 6.11 13.78 -9.09
C ASP A 217 7.44 14.40 -8.64
N ALA A 218 7.57 14.70 -7.35
CA ALA A 218 8.66 15.50 -6.82
C ALA A 218 9.20 14.98 -5.47
N PRO A 219 10.45 15.29 -5.12
CA PRO A 219 10.95 15.10 -3.76
C PRO A 219 10.05 15.76 -2.72
N LYS A 220 9.92 15.16 -1.53
CA LYS A 220 8.96 15.66 -0.53
C LYS A 220 9.22 17.10 -0.11
N GLU A 221 10.50 17.50 -0.01
CA GLU A 221 10.88 18.87 0.37
C GLU A 221 10.36 19.89 -0.64
N GLU A 222 10.43 19.55 -1.92
CA GLU A 222 9.95 20.38 -3.02
C GLU A 222 8.43 20.41 -3.05
N PHE A 223 7.79 19.24 -3.00
CA PHE A 223 6.34 19.12 -3.00
C PHE A 223 5.66 19.88 -1.86
N PHE A 224 6.19 19.77 -0.64
CA PHE A 224 5.61 20.44 0.53
C PHE A 224 6.10 21.90 0.71
N GLY A 225 7.21 22.27 0.12
CA GLY A 225 7.77 23.62 0.20
C GLY A 225 7.20 24.55 -0.86
N LYS A 226 7.31 24.16 -2.11
CA LYS A 226 6.85 24.94 -3.27
C LYS A 226 6.50 24.00 -4.42
N PRO A 227 5.28 23.40 -4.41
CA PRO A 227 4.84 22.56 -5.51
C PRO A 227 4.83 23.34 -6.84
N HIS A 228 5.16 22.65 -7.93
CA HIS A 228 5.24 23.27 -9.25
C HIS A 228 3.88 23.50 -9.88
N SER A 229 2.94 22.55 -9.68
CA SER A 229 1.61 22.67 -10.29
C SER A 229 0.66 23.51 -9.44
N ASP A 230 -0.09 24.41 -10.07
CA ASP A 230 -1.14 25.18 -9.41
C ASP A 230 -2.18 24.27 -8.71
N ARG A 231 -2.43 23.11 -9.28
CA ARG A 231 -3.37 22.12 -8.72
C ARG A 231 -2.85 21.51 -7.41
N ALA A 232 -1.55 21.16 -7.34
CA ALA A 232 -0.94 20.69 -6.11
C ALA A 232 -0.90 21.79 -5.04
N GLN A 233 -0.61 23.04 -5.42
CA GLN A 233 -0.66 24.19 -4.51
C GLN A 233 -2.06 24.37 -3.91
N GLN A 234 -3.11 24.36 -4.74
CA GLN A 234 -4.51 24.47 -4.30
C GLN A 234 -4.91 23.29 -3.40
N PHE A 235 -4.45 22.07 -3.69
CA PHE A 235 -4.70 20.89 -2.88
C PHE A 235 -4.07 21.02 -1.51
N LEU A 236 -2.76 21.33 -1.45
CA LEU A 236 -2.04 21.49 -0.20
C LEU A 236 -2.59 22.63 0.67
N SER A 237 -2.95 23.76 0.07
CA SER A 237 -3.52 24.88 0.81
C SER A 237 -4.82 24.53 1.53
N LYS A 238 -5.64 23.62 0.95
CA LYS A 238 -6.88 23.15 1.59
C LYS A 238 -6.63 22.17 2.73
N ILE A 239 -5.63 21.30 2.61
CA ILE A 239 -5.37 20.25 3.61
C ILE A 239 -4.53 20.76 4.78
N LEU A 240 -3.58 21.68 4.53
CA LEU A 240 -2.69 22.18 5.58
C LEU A 240 -3.30 23.31 6.43
N ASN A 241 -4.43 23.88 6.00
CA ASN A 241 -5.15 24.93 6.73
C ASN A 241 -6.34 24.37 7.57
N HIS A 242 -6.46 23.05 7.66
CA HIS A 242 -7.34 22.32 8.56
C HIS A 242 -6.51 21.55 9.60
#